data_3780767ed82b291308a4544302017824
#
_entry.id   3780767ed82b291308a4544302017824
#
_cell.length_a   1.000
_cell.length_b   1.000
_cell.length_c   1.000
_cell.angle_alpha   90.00
_cell.angle_beta   90.00
_cell.angle_gamma   90.00
#
_symmetry.space_group_name_H-M   'P 1'
#
loop_
_entity.id
_entity.type
_entity.pdbx_description
1 polymer ?
#
loop_
_entity_poly.entity_id
_entity_poly.type
_entity_poly.pdbx_seq_one_letter_code
_entity_poly.pdbx_strand_id
1 'polypeptide(L)'
;MYRAHFDSHIFTMVLPIKIPTSQKDNIKGDLIYFPNSRKAPKNEVSNFIGKAYHKRFASKEGVKRYATNHKKLTDDFLDYSPLLFIGNTTLHTNKPVSLDCSSYRLTLLAHFFDPSPKYGIGGALRLVRKR
;
A
#
# COMPACT_ATOMS: atom_id res chain seq x y z
N MET A 1 5.58 11.70 -3.18
CA MET A 1 6.57 10.80 -3.80
C MET A 1 5.93 9.43 -3.98
N TYR A 2 5.92 8.88 -5.20
CA TYR A 2 5.42 7.52 -5.45
C TYR A 2 6.38 6.50 -4.81
N ARG A 3 5.82 5.56 -4.05
CA ARG A 3 6.56 4.43 -3.45
C ARG A 3 5.70 3.18 -3.50
N ALA A 4 5.43 2.69 -4.72
CA ALA A 4 4.61 1.50 -4.89
C ALA A 4 5.26 0.29 -4.21
N HIS A 5 4.49 -0.42 -3.37
CA HIS A 5 4.96 -1.54 -2.58
C HIS A 5 3.82 -2.51 -2.27
N PHE A 6 4.19 -3.69 -1.79
CA PHE A 6 3.30 -4.63 -1.13
C PHE A 6 3.54 -4.62 0.36
N ASP A 7 2.49 -4.75 1.13
CA ASP A 7 2.61 -4.92 2.58
C ASP A 7 3.16 -6.31 2.94
N SER A 8 3.58 -6.46 4.19
CA SER A 8 3.88 -7.77 4.77
C SER A 8 2.67 -8.37 5.48
N HIS A 9 1.61 -7.59 5.61
CA HIS A 9 0.38 -7.93 6.31
C HIS A 9 -0.62 -8.57 5.35
N ILE A 10 -1.53 -9.38 5.88
CA ILE A 10 -2.59 -9.99 5.07
C ILE A 10 -3.59 -8.91 4.68
N PHE A 11 -4.11 -8.17 5.64
CA PHE A 11 -5.06 -7.10 5.38
C PHE A 11 -4.48 -5.75 5.78
N THR A 12 -4.77 -4.75 4.96
CA THR A 12 -4.49 -3.34 5.23
C THR A 12 -5.81 -2.57 5.11
N MET A 13 -6.16 -1.86 6.16
CA MET A 13 -7.27 -0.91 6.16
C MET A 13 -6.71 0.51 6.15
N VAL A 14 -7.24 1.33 5.26
CA VAL A 14 -6.96 2.77 5.17
C VAL A 14 -8.22 3.51 5.55
N LEU A 15 -8.18 4.24 6.65
CA LEU A 15 -9.28 5.08 7.12
C LEU A 15 -8.91 6.55 6.91
N PRO A 16 -9.60 7.29 6.03
CA PRO A 16 -9.36 8.71 5.85
C PRO A 16 -9.90 9.49 7.06
N ILE A 17 -9.04 10.32 7.67
CA ILE A 17 -9.41 11.18 8.80
C ILE A 17 -9.56 12.63 8.31
N LYS A 18 -8.65 13.06 7.43
CA LYS A 18 -8.68 14.38 6.82
C LYS A 18 -8.17 14.30 5.40
N ILE A 19 -8.96 14.81 4.47
CA ILE A 19 -8.61 14.93 3.07
C ILE A 19 -8.36 16.41 2.76
N PRO A 20 -7.23 16.76 2.14
CA PRO A 20 -6.92 18.15 1.82
C PRO A 20 -7.89 18.67 0.76
N THR A 21 -8.28 19.91 0.90
CA THR A 21 -9.04 20.64 -0.11
C THR A 21 -8.05 21.31 -1.07
N SER A 22 -8.29 21.20 -2.36
CA SER A 22 -7.53 21.91 -3.40
C SER A 22 -8.51 22.68 -4.27
N GLN A 23 -8.14 23.90 -4.65
CA GLN A 23 -8.93 24.71 -5.59
C GLN A 23 -8.75 24.27 -7.04
N LYS A 24 -7.70 23.54 -7.34
CA LYS A 24 -7.44 22.94 -8.65
C LYS A 24 -7.66 21.44 -8.54
N ASP A 25 -8.27 20.81 -9.53
CA ASP A 25 -8.64 19.39 -9.63
C ASP A 25 -7.56 18.37 -9.31
N ASN A 26 -6.61 18.66 -8.43
CA ASN A 26 -5.33 18.00 -8.46
C ASN A 26 -4.90 17.44 -7.13
N ILE A 27 -4.61 16.21 -7.18
CA ILE A 27 -3.69 15.40 -6.39
C ILE A 27 -3.82 15.65 -4.87
N LYS A 28 -4.90 15.12 -4.33
CA LYS A 28 -5.21 15.13 -2.89
C LYS A 28 -4.52 13.98 -2.13
N GLY A 29 -3.55 13.32 -2.78
CA GLY A 29 -2.89 12.16 -2.22
C GLY A 29 -3.66 10.85 -2.46
N ASP A 30 -4.45 10.75 -3.54
CA ASP A 30 -5.25 9.57 -3.87
C ASP A 30 -4.44 8.29 -3.77
N LEU A 31 -5.07 7.23 -3.31
CA LEU A 31 -4.50 5.90 -3.31
C LEU A 31 -4.65 5.29 -4.70
N ILE A 32 -3.55 4.84 -5.28
CA ILE A 32 -3.53 3.97 -6.46
C ILE A 32 -3.25 2.56 -5.98
N TYR A 33 -4.07 1.59 -6.41
CA TYR A 33 -3.86 0.21 -6.05
C TYR A 33 -4.21 -0.75 -7.18
N PHE A 34 -3.54 -1.91 -7.17
CA PHE A 34 -3.67 -2.98 -8.14
C PHE A 34 -3.99 -4.27 -7.40
N PRO A 35 -5.28 -4.59 -7.20
CA PRO A 35 -5.68 -5.77 -6.45
C PRO A 35 -5.22 -7.05 -7.15
N ASN A 36 -4.86 -8.06 -6.35
CA ASN A 36 -4.45 -9.38 -6.82
C ASN A 36 -3.33 -9.35 -7.87
N SER A 37 -2.42 -8.39 -7.77
CA SER A 37 -1.35 -8.17 -8.74
C SER A 37 -0.17 -9.14 -8.56
N ARG A 38 -0.18 -9.95 -7.51
CA ARG A 38 0.70 -11.12 -7.34
C ARG A 38 0.01 -12.21 -6.51
N LYS A 39 0.52 -13.43 -6.60
CA LYS A 39 0.11 -14.53 -5.69
C LYS A 39 0.58 -14.24 -4.26
N ALA A 40 -0.20 -14.69 -3.29
CA ALA A 40 0.21 -14.60 -1.88
C ALA A 40 1.55 -15.31 -1.67
N PRO A 41 2.51 -14.69 -0.98
CA PRO A 41 3.81 -15.29 -0.75
C PRO A 41 3.67 -16.50 0.19
N LYS A 42 4.35 -17.62 -0.14
CA LYS A 42 4.31 -18.84 0.66
C LYS A 42 5.10 -18.73 1.97
N ASN A 43 6.12 -17.89 2.00
CA ASN A 43 7.01 -17.66 3.14
C ASN A 43 7.66 -16.27 3.02
N GLU A 44 8.42 -15.87 4.04
CA GLU A 44 9.07 -14.56 4.09
C GLU A 44 10.13 -14.37 2.99
N VAL A 45 10.86 -15.42 2.62
CA VAL A 45 11.87 -15.37 1.56
C VAL A 45 11.20 -15.06 0.23
N SER A 46 10.11 -15.77 -0.11
CA SER A 46 9.35 -15.50 -1.33
C SER A 46 8.71 -14.09 -1.33
N ASN A 47 8.31 -13.60 -0.15
CA ASN A 47 7.81 -12.24 0.01
C ASN A 47 8.91 -11.21 -0.25
N PHE A 48 10.09 -11.41 0.32
CA PHE A 48 11.25 -10.54 0.12
C PHE A 48 11.68 -10.47 -1.35
N ILE A 49 11.83 -11.63 -2.01
CA ILE A 49 12.16 -11.71 -3.44
C ILE A 49 11.09 -11.01 -4.28
N GLY A 50 9.81 -11.26 -3.99
CA GLY A 50 8.71 -10.61 -4.69
C GLY A 50 8.73 -9.09 -4.51
N LYS A 51 9.00 -8.59 -3.32
CA LYS A 51 9.15 -7.14 -3.06
C LYS A 51 10.33 -6.54 -3.81
N ALA A 52 11.49 -7.20 -3.80
CA ALA A 52 12.68 -6.76 -4.52
C ALA A 52 12.42 -6.67 -6.04
N TYR A 53 11.76 -7.69 -6.59
CA TYR A 53 11.36 -7.70 -8.01
C TYR A 53 10.43 -6.52 -8.36
N HIS A 54 9.45 -6.21 -7.51
CA HIS A 54 8.47 -5.16 -7.77
C HIS A 54 8.99 -3.75 -7.43
N LYS A 55 10.13 -3.63 -6.76
CA LYS A 55 10.76 -2.33 -6.44
C LYS A 55 11.03 -1.49 -7.69
N ARG A 56 11.23 -2.12 -8.85
CA ARG A 56 11.37 -1.45 -10.16
C ARG A 56 10.13 -0.63 -10.58
N PHE A 57 8.97 -0.93 -10.01
CA PHE A 57 7.72 -0.20 -10.26
C PHE A 57 7.42 0.86 -9.20
N ALA A 58 8.34 1.13 -8.27
CA ALA A 58 8.12 2.07 -7.18
C ALA A 58 8.08 3.55 -7.61
N SER A 59 8.53 3.88 -8.84
CA SER A 59 8.46 5.24 -9.39
C SER A 59 7.12 5.53 -10.07
N LYS A 60 6.89 6.81 -10.40
CA LYS A 60 5.70 7.24 -11.17
C LYS A 60 5.62 6.55 -12.54
N GLU A 61 6.74 6.47 -13.24
CA GLU A 61 6.87 5.81 -14.54
C GLU A 61 6.70 4.29 -14.41
N GLY A 62 7.23 3.71 -13.34
CA GLY A 62 7.04 2.31 -13.00
C GLY A 62 5.57 1.97 -12.77
N VAL A 63 4.84 2.79 -12.03
CA VAL A 63 3.39 2.63 -11.80
C VAL A 63 2.61 2.74 -13.10
N LYS A 64 2.95 3.68 -13.98
CA LYS A 64 2.32 3.80 -15.31
C LYS A 64 2.55 2.53 -16.15
N ARG A 65 3.78 2.03 -16.19
CA ARG A 65 4.14 0.78 -16.90
C ARG A 65 3.41 -0.42 -16.31
N TYR A 66 3.28 -0.48 -14.99
CA TYR A 66 2.55 -1.56 -14.33
C TYR A 66 1.06 -1.55 -14.70
N ALA A 67 0.47 -0.37 -14.83
CA ALA A 67 -0.93 -0.17 -15.20
C ALA A 67 -1.27 -0.63 -16.63
N THR A 68 -0.30 -0.84 -17.52
CA THR A 68 -0.57 -1.37 -18.86
C THR A 68 -1.04 -2.82 -18.84
N ASN A 69 -0.61 -3.59 -17.84
CA ASN A 69 -0.88 -5.03 -17.75
C ASN A 69 -1.74 -5.42 -16.53
N HIS A 70 -2.12 -4.45 -15.68
CA HIS A 70 -2.86 -4.71 -14.46
C HIS A 70 -3.99 -3.70 -14.28
N LYS A 71 -5.13 -4.17 -13.80
CA LYS A 71 -6.26 -3.29 -13.48
C LYS A 71 -5.89 -2.31 -12.38
N LYS A 72 -5.76 -1.04 -12.76
CA LYS A 72 -5.52 0.07 -11.84
C LYS A 72 -6.85 0.54 -11.26
N LEU A 73 -6.92 0.68 -9.95
CA LEU A 73 -7.99 1.36 -9.24
C LEU A 73 -7.40 2.59 -8.53
N THR A 74 -8.24 3.59 -8.33
CA THR A 74 -7.86 4.84 -7.63
C THR A 74 -8.98 5.20 -6.67
N ASP A 75 -8.60 5.56 -5.45
CA ASP A 75 -9.50 6.04 -4.42
C ASP A 75 -9.02 7.41 -3.94
N ASP A 76 -9.87 8.41 -4.03
CA ASP A 76 -9.61 9.78 -3.55
C ASP A 76 -10.10 10.00 -2.12
N PHE A 77 -10.90 9.05 -1.59
CA PHE A 77 -11.47 9.06 -0.25
C PHE A 77 -12.37 10.27 0.06
N LEU A 78 -12.98 10.86 -0.94
CA LEU A 78 -13.85 12.03 -0.75
C LEU A 78 -15.11 11.73 0.05
N ASP A 79 -15.57 10.50 0.03
CA ASP A 79 -16.70 10.01 0.83
C ASP A 79 -16.32 9.59 2.25
N TYR A 80 -15.03 9.68 2.60
CA TYR A 80 -14.48 9.24 3.89
C TYR A 80 -14.70 7.76 4.21
N SER A 81 -15.07 6.94 3.23
CA SER A 81 -15.23 5.51 3.42
C SER A 81 -13.90 4.82 3.66
N PRO A 82 -13.82 3.86 4.59
CA PRO A 82 -12.62 3.07 4.79
C PRO A 82 -12.42 2.11 3.62
N LEU A 83 -11.17 1.94 3.18
CA LEU A 83 -10.79 0.95 2.19
C LEU A 83 -10.05 -0.21 2.87
N LEU A 84 -10.54 -1.43 2.68
CA LEU A 84 -9.89 -2.66 3.12
C LEU A 84 -9.39 -3.44 1.91
N PHE A 85 -8.13 -3.85 1.90
CA PHE A 85 -7.57 -4.68 0.83
C PHE A 85 -6.55 -5.71 1.36
N ILE A 86 -6.24 -6.70 0.52
CA ILE A 86 -5.24 -7.72 0.83
C ILE A 86 -3.85 -7.12 0.55
N GLY A 87 -3.17 -6.67 1.59
CA GLY A 87 -1.94 -5.89 1.48
C GLY A 87 -0.77 -6.65 0.84
N ASN A 88 -0.64 -7.94 1.11
CA ASN A 88 0.46 -8.75 0.60
C ASN A 88 0.31 -9.17 -0.87
N THR A 89 -0.87 -8.98 -1.49
CA THR A 89 -1.11 -9.28 -2.92
C THR A 89 -1.45 -8.05 -3.75
N THR A 90 -1.69 -6.90 -3.10
CA THR A 90 -2.07 -5.65 -3.74
C THR A 90 -0.89 -4.70 -3.80
N LEU A 91 -0.39 -4.41 -5.00
CA LEU A 91 0.58 -3.33 -5.20
C LEU A 91 -0.15 -2.00 -5.00
N HIS A 92 0.37 -1.13 -4.14
CA HIS A 92 -0.29 0.15 -3.88
C HIS A 92 0.71 1.29 -3.63
N THR A 93 0.24 2.51 -3.84
CA THR A 93 1.00 3.75 -3.61
C THR A 93 0.04 4.93 -3.47
N ASN A 94 0.46 5.97 -2.75
CA ASN A 94 -0.25 7.24 -2.75
C ASN A 94 0.35 8.19 -3.80
N LYS A 95 -0.50 8.96 -4.46
CA LYS A 95 -0.05 10.15 -5.17
C LYS A 95 0.49 11.17 -4.16
N PRO A 96 1.44 12.05 -4.54
CA PRO A 96 1.83 13.15 -3.67
C PRO A 96 0.63 14.10 -3.47
N VAL A 97 0.56 14.75 -2.33
CA VAL A 97 -0.35 15.88 -2.13
C VAL A 97 0.26 17.09 -2.85
N SER A 98 -0.56 17.87 -3.55
CA SER A 98 -0.10 19.06 -4.24
C SER A 98 0.31 20.16 -3.25
N LEU A 99 1.31 20.96 -3.62
CA LEU A 99 1.82 22.06 -2.77
C LEU A 99 0.81 23.21 -2.61
N ASP A 100 -0.18 23.30 -3.51
CA ASP A 100 -1.27 24.28 -3.47
C ASP A 100 -2.46 23.84 -2.61
N CYS A 101 -2.39 22.67 -2.00
CA CYS A 101 -3.40 22.23 -1.05
C CYS A 101 -3.34 23.06 0.23
N SER A 102 -4.50 23.53 0.69
CA SER A 102 -4.65 24.35 1.90
C SER A 102 -4.40 23.60 3.20
N SER A 103 -4.32 22.28 3.15
CA SER A 103 -4.18 21.44 4.34
C SER A 103 -3.45 20.12 4.04
N TYR A 104 -3.06 19.43 5.09
CA TYR A 104 -2.45 18.10 5.00
C TYR A 104 -3.51 16.99 4.89
N ARG A 105 -3.09 15.86 4.37
CA ARG A 105 -3.86 14.60 4.42
C ARG A 105 -3.48 13.83 5.69
N LEU A 106 -4.50 13.33 6.39
CA LEU A 106 -4.35 12.45 7.53
C LEU A 106 -5.15 11.17 7.30
N THR A 107 -4.48 10.04 7.40
CA THR A 107 -5.12 8.71 7.31
C THR A 107 -4.64 7.83 8.45
N LEU A 108 -5.55 7.02 9.00
CA LEU A 108 -5.20 5.95 9.91
C LEU A 108 -4.99 4.67 9.11
N LEU A 109 -3.86 3.99 9.34
CA LEU A 109 -3.56 2.69 8.76
C LEU A 109 -3.69 1.62 9.83
N ALA A 110 -4.50 0.60 9.57
CA ALA A 110 -4.55 -0.60 10.40
C ALA A 110 -4.07 -1.80 9.60
N HIS A 111 -3.14 -2.55 10.19
CA HIS A 111 -2.52 -3.71 9.58
C HIS A 111 -2.82 -4.97 10.37
N PHE A 112 -3.37 -5.98 9.70
CA PHE A 112 -3.75 -7.24 10.30
C PHE A 112 -2.78 -8.34 9.86
N PHE A 113 -2.08 -8.90 10.84
CA PHE A 113 -1.12 -9.96 10.64
C PHE A 113 -1.78 -11.33 10.71
N ASP A 114 -1.19 -12.32 10.01
CA ASP A 114 -1.48 -13.72 10.28
C ASP A 114 -0.97 -14.07 11.69
N PRO A 115 -1.84 -14.48 12.61
CA PRO A 115 -1.44 -14.90 13.94
C PRO A 115 -0.69 -16.25 13.91
N SER A 116 -0.85 -17.05 12.84
CA SER A 116 -0.15 -18.32 12.68
C SER A 116 1.29 -18.08 12.21
N PRO A 117 2.33 -18.27 13.04
CA PRO A 117 3.71 -18.14 12.61
C PRO A 117 4.06 -19.33 11.72
N LYS A 118 3.82 -19.21 10.43
CA LYS A 118 4.47 -20.12 9.48
C LYS A 118 5.94 -19.80 9.50
N TYR A 119 6.73 -20.78 9.95
CA TYR A 119 8.17 -20.77 10.08
C TYR A 119 8.91 -19.77 9.18
N GLY A 120 9.57 -18.77 9.78
CA GLY A 120 10.35 -17.77 9.09
C GLY A 120 11.15 -16.90 10.06
N ILE A 121 12.07 -16.10 9.52
CA ILE A 121 12.92 -15.17 10.27
C ILE A 121 12.09 -14.21 11.14
N GLY A 122 10.89 -13.81 10.70
CA GLY A 122 9.97 -13.00 11.48
C GLY A 122 9.40 -13.70 12.72
N GLY A 123 9.23 -15.02 12.70
CA GLY A 123 8.89 -15.81 13.89
C GLY A 123 10.00 -15.75 14.94
N ALA A 124 11.25 -15.90 14.52
CA ALA A 124 12.42 -15.80 15.39
C ALA A 124 12.60 -14.37 15.96
N LEU A 125 12.40 -13.32 15.13
CA LEU A 125 12.47 -11.92 15.59
C LEU A 125 11.35 -11.54 16.56
N ARG A 126 10.14 -12.14 16.44
CA ARG A 126 9.06 -11.95 17.41
C ARG A 126 9.36 -12.59 18.76
N LEU A 127 10.02 -13.76 18.78
CA LEU A 127 10.46 -14.40 20.01
C LEU A 127 11.51 -13.57 20.76
N VAL A 128 12.41 -12.92 20.04
CA VAL A 128 13.42 -12.02 20.63
C VAL A 128 12.81 -10.72 21.18
N ARG A 129 11.74 -10.22 20.55
CA ARG A 129 11.05 -8.99 21.00
C ARG A 129 10.10 -9.19 22.20
N LYS A 130 9.76 -10.42 22.55
CA LYS A 130 8.90 -10.75 23.72
C LYS A 130 9.70 -10.94 25.01
N ARG A 131 10.99 -10.73 24.99
CA ARG A 131 11.87 -10.59 26.16
C ARG A 131 12.27 -9.11 26.34
#